data_b11028d0ca7bf6d5abf00936350acd46
#
_entry.id   b11028d0ca7bf6d5abf00936350acd46
#
_cell.length_a   1.000
_cell.length_b   1.000
_cell.length_c   1.000
_cell.angle_alpha   90.00
_cell.angle_beta   90.00
_cell.angle_gamma   90.00
#
_symmetry.space_group_name_H-M   'P 1'
#
loop_
_entity.id
_entity.type
_entity.pdbx_description
1 polymer ?
#
loop_
_entity_poly.entity_id
_entity_poly.type
_entity_poly.pdbx_seq_one_letter_code
_entity_poly.pdbx_strand_id
1 'polypeptide(L)'
;QNGLLVLQESRLIDGGYVPESGYGTCQVIDLATGAALPVPEGAYSCTLCGDKLVFSCYARPEGLDDYDWDTDYQQNRWVVVQEKDGTPAYRAEAASAYRLFYDSDTLSDWVKLDVATGEETTDQILYNTQTGEQYTGFLQVYPGGLASFSTSDGRYELRDMTTEDRGLISTFDEQPSQYFPGYVVTWHSGEGHGYELYDLETGAKTPLYDVDATDNTVAVYALDGSLRVYSKDNGKLLTDTTVEPVEHQQRVRMSNCGTGYVWLELQDNDRYETTATRLYGPQGLVSD
;
A
#
# COMPACT_ATOMS: atom_id res chain seq x y z
N GLN A 1 3.67 11.16 17.34
CA GLN A 1 2.82 9.96 17.28
C GLN A 1 3.07 9.07 18.50
N ASN A 2 2.02 8.50 19.09
CA ASN A 2 2.10 7.53 20.21
C ASN A 2 2.99 7.99 21.39
N GLY A 3 2.89 9.27 21.79
CA GLY A 3 3.64 9.82 22.90
C GLY A 3 5.08 10.24 22.58
N LEU A 4 5.48 10.26 21.32
CA LEU A 4 6.78 10.75 20.87
C LEU A 4 6.64 12.04 20.05
N LEU A 5 7.57 12.98 20.28
CA LEU A 5 7.81 14.15 19.43
C LEU A 5 9.10 13.87 18.64
N VAL A 6 8.99 13.84 17.33
CA VAL A 6 10.15 13.72 16.42
C VAL A 6 10.38 15.09 15.79
N LEU A 7 11.54 15.62 15.98
CA LEU A 7 12.01 16.87 15.37
C LEU A 7 13.02 16.52 14.28
N GLN A 8 12.81 17.08 13.10
CA GLN A 8 13.69 16.91 11.94
C GLN A 8 14.09 18.29 11.43
N GLU A 9 15.35 18.48 11.15
CA GLU A 9 15.82 19.66 10.41
C GLU A 9 15.71 19.37 8.91
N SER A 10 15.20 20.34 8.18
CA SER A 10 15.11 20.29 6.72
C SER A 10 15.72 21.54 6.16
N ARG A 11 16.51 21.42 5.10
CA ARG A 11 17.07 22.56 4.37
C ARG A 11 16.34 22.78 3.06
N LEU A 12 16.04 24.03 2.74
CA LEU A 12 15.50 24.40 1.44
C LEU A 12 16.64 24.46 0.42
N ILE A 13 16.62 23.58 -0.56
CA ILE A 13 17.58 23.56 -1.68
C ILE A 13 16.75 23.63 -2.98
N ASP A 14 17.03 24.62 -3.82
CA ASP A 14 16.43 24.83 -5.15
C ASP A 14 14.90 24.68 -5.20
N GLY A 15 14.21 25.18 -4.17
CA GLY A 15 12.73 25.17 -4.11
C GLY A 15 12.12 23.91 -3.54
N GLY A 16 12.90 22.91 -3.14
CA GLY A 16 12.46 21.70 -2.44
C GLY A 16 13.01 21.60 -1.02
N TYR A 17 12.22 21.05 -0.10
CA TYR A 17 12.72 20.69 1.23
C TYR A 17 13.42 19.34 1.12
N VAL A 18 14.72 19.35 1.39
CA VAL A 18 15.52 18.14 1.51
C VAL A 18 15.87 17.98 2.99
N PRO A 19 15.69 16.77 3.59
CA PRO A 19 16.25 16.53 4.91
C PRO A 19 17.74 16.86 4.87
N GLU A 20 18.27 17.56 5.87
CA GLU A 20 19.73 17.70 6.04
C GLU A 20 20.28 16.33 6.45
N SER A 21 20.12 15.36 5.55
CA SER A 21 20.63 14.01 5.72
C SER A 21 22.15 14.04 5.83
N GLY A 22 22.68 13.30 6.78
CA GLY A 22 24.10 13.27 7.06
C GLY A 22 24.58 14.21 8.18
N TYR A 23 23.68 14.99 8.80
CA TYR A 23 24.05 15.91 9.88
C TYR A 23 23.47 15.57 11.26
N GLY A 24 22.84 14.40 11.40
CA GLY A 24 22.33 13.95 12.70
C GLY A 24 21.24 14.86 13.27
N THR A 25 20.34 15.32 12.42
CA THR A 25 19.37 16.35 12.75
C THR A 25 18.04 15.85 13.32
N CYS A 26 17.89 14.54 13.44
CA CYS A 26 16.72 13.95 14.08
C CYS A 26 16.85 13.99 15.60
N GLN A 27 15.85 14.52 16.30
CA GLN A 27 15.71 14.45 17.75
C GLN A 27 14.39 13.77 18.09
N VAL A 28 14.41 12.87 19.07
CA VAL A 28 13.23 12.19 19.56
C VAL A 28 13.03 12.49 21.03
N ILE A 29 11.85 12.96 21.40
CA ILE A 29 11.50 13.32 22.78
C ILE A 29 10.30 12.47 23.19
N ASP A 30 10.42 11.77 24.29
CA ASP A 30 9.30 11.09 24.95
C ASP A 30 8.42 12.14 25.62
N LEU A 31 7.17 12.27 25.17
CA LEU A 31 6.25 13.29 25.67
C LEU A 31 5.74 13.00 27.08
N ALA A 32 5.79 11.75 27.54
CA ALA A 32 5.36 11.39 28.88
C ALA A 32 6.41 11.82 29.93
N THR A 33 7.68 11.74 29.59
CA THR A 33 8.80 12.06 30.51
C THR A 33 9.49 13.37 30.22
N GLY A 34 9.34 13.91 29.00
CA GLY A 34 10.10 15.06 28.48
C GLY A 34 11.57 14.73 28.18
N ALA A 35 11.97 13.47 28.26
CA ALA A 35 13.34 13.05 28.05
C ALA A 35 13.69 12.93 26.57
N ALA A 36 14.87 13.37 26.16
CA ALA A 36 15.43 13.06 24.86
C ALA A 36 15.85 11.59 24.82
N LEU A 37 15.46 10.90 23.77
CA LEU A 37 15.81 9.49 23.54
C LEU A 37 17.10 9.41 22.71
N PRO A 38 17.90 8.32 22.87
CA PRO A 38 19.08 8.08 22.06
C PRO A 38 18.73 7.98 20.57
N VAL A 39 19.50 8.64 19.74
CA VAL A 39 19.34 8.68 18.29
C VAL A 39 20.62 8.20 17.62
N PRO A 40 20.58 7.25 16.67
CA PRO A 40 21.78 6.80 15.97
C PRO A 40 22.37 7.90 15.09
N GLU A 41 23.68 7.81 14.85
CA GLU A 41 24.37 8.72 13.92
C GLU A 41 23.73 8.67 12.53
N GLY A 42 23.64 9.82 11.86
CA GLY A 42 23.05 9.94 10.53
C GLY A 42 21.52 9.82 10.46
N ALA A 43 20.83 9.64 11.58
CA ALA A 43 19.36 9.54 11.57
C ALA A 43 18.73 10.86 11.12
N TYR A 44 17.87 10.78 10.11
CA TYR A 44 17.09 11.90 9.59
C TYR A 44 15.57 11.74 9.79
N SER A 45 15.10 10.53 10.04
CA SER A 45 13.69 10.28 10.38
C SER A 45 13.55 9.18 11.42
N CYS A 46 12.45 9.21 12.16
CA CYS A 46 12.11 8.20 13.16
C CYS A 46 10.61 7.90 13.10
N THR A 47 10.26 6.62 13.20
CA THR A 47 8.90 6.16 13.44
C THR A 47 8.85 5.19 14.60
N LEU A 48 7.75 5.19 15.36
CA LEU A 48 7.49 4.17 16.37
C LEU A 48 6.77 3.00 15.70
N CYS A 49 7.29 1.79 15.93
CA CYS A 49 6.74 0.55 15.42
C CYS A 49 6.69 -0.46 16.57
N GLY A 50 5.49 -0.74 17.07
CA GLY A 50 5.30 -1.40 18.35
C GLY A 50 5.87 -0.55 19.49
N ASP A 51 6.81 -1.11 20.25
CA ASP A 51 7.53 -0.42 21.33
C ASP A 51 8.93 0.06 20.91
N LYS A 52 9.37 -0.24 19.67
CA LYS A 52 10.69 0.09 19.15
C LYS A 52 10.71 1.35 18.28
N LEU A 53 11.85 1.98 18.25
CA LEU A 53 12.16 3.11 17.39
C LEU A 53 12.82 2.59 16.10
N VAL A 54 12.26 3.00 14.96
CA VAL A 54 12.80 2.69 13.62
C VAL A 54 13.31 3.98 13.01
N PHE A 55 14.60 4.04 12.76
CA PHE A 55 15.28 5.19 12.18
C PHE A 55 15.68 4.91 10.75
N SER A 56 15.42 5.88 9.87
CA SER A 56 16.11 5.96 8.58
C SER A 56 17.30 6.89 8.74
N CYS A 57 18.47 6.40 8.32
CA CYS A 57 19.74 7.06 8.45
C CYS A 57 20.39 7.25 7.07
N TYR A 58 21.24 8.27 6.95
CA TYR A 58 22.01 8.55 5.75
C TYR A 58 23.33 9.22 6.13
N ALA A 59 24.39 8.90 5.41
CA ALA A 59 25.66 9.59 5.50
C ALA A 59 26.08 10.07 4.11
N ARG A 60 26.20 11.37 3.93
CA ARG A 60 26.71 11.94 2.69
C ARG A 60 28.22 11.68 2.58
N PRO A 61 28.70 11.08 1.46
CA PRO A 61 30.11 10.93 1.21
C PRO A 61 30.82 12.29 1.13
N GLU A 62 32.04 12.36 1.65
CA GLU A 62 32.87 13.57 1.54
C GLU A 62 33.25 13.84 0.08
N GLY A 63 33.07 15.08 -0.39
CA GLY A 63 33.55 15.54 -1.70
C GLY A 63 32.56 15.45 -2.84
N LEU A 64 31.30 15.07 -2.61
CA LEU A 64 30.25 15.17 -3.61
C LEU A 64 29.70 16.60 -3.67
N ASP A 65 30.17 17.37 -4.68
CA ASP A 65 29.70 18.74 -4.92
C ASP A 65 28.43 18.79 -5.76
N ASP A 66 28.16 17.79 -6.58
CA ASP A 66 27.00 17.70 -7.45
C ASP A 66 26.16 16.46 -7.17
N TYR A 67 24.89 16.70 -7.19
CA TYR A 67 23.79 15.90 -6.71
C TYR A 67 23.43 14.76 -7.68
N ASP A 68 24.12 13.64 -7.62
CA ASP A 68 23.57 12.37 -8.11
C ASP A 68 22.75 11.73 -6.97
N TRP A 69 21.57 12.31 -6.76
CA TRP A 69 20.67 11.98 -5.64
C TRP A 69 20.30 10.49 -5.64
N ASP A 70 20.06 9.91 -6.81
CA ASP A 70 19.46 8.59 -6.85
C ASP A 70 20.43 7.48 -6.47
N THR A 71 21.65 7.49 -7.04
CA THR A 71 22.63 6.43 -6.79
C THR A 71 23.31 6.59 -5.43
N ASP A 72 23.70 7.81 -5.08
CA ASP A 72 24.39 8.08 -3.83
C ASP A 72 23.50 7.87 -2.60
N TYR A 73 22.27 8.39 -2.65
CA TYR A 73 21.31 8.21 -1.57
C TYR A 73 20.97 6.74 -1.33
N GLN A 74 20.78 5.93 -2.36
CA GLN A 74 20.43 4.52 -2.21
C GLN A 74 21.55 3.70 -1.56
N GLN A 75 22.81 3.99 -1.86
CA GLN A 75 23.95 3.22 -1.34
C GLN A 75 24.39 3.64 0.07
N ASN A 76 24.18 4.91 0.43
CA ASN A 76 24.69 5.50 1.67
C ASN A 76 23.63 5.67 2.76
N ARG A 77 22.50 4.98 2.62
CA ARG A 77 21.42 4.94 3.61
C ARG A 77 21.38 3.61 4.36
N TRP A 78 20.88 3.65 5.58
CA TRP A 78 20.61 2.44 6.36
C TRP A 78 19.43 2.65 7.30
N VAL A 79 18.89 1.55 7.79
CA VAL A 79 17.84 1.53 8.80
C VAL A 79 18.40 0.98 10.11
N VAL A 80 18.03 1.60 11.22
CA VAL A 80 18.31 1.11 12.56
C VAL A 80 17.00 0.91 13.30
N VAL A 81 16.77 -0.29 13.83
CA VAL A 81 15.71 -0.59 14.80
C VAL A 81 16.34 -0.71 16.17
N GLN A 82 15.85 0.03 17.14
CA GLN A 82 16.40 0.01 18.50
C GLN A 82 15.30 0.13 19.56
N GLU A 83 15.66 -0.27 20.77
CA GLU A 83 14.89 0.01 21.98
C GLU A 83 14.90 1.51 22.30
N LYS A 84 13.98 1.97 23.13
CA LYS A 84 13.93 3.39 23.58
C LYS A 84 15.16 3.81 24.35
N ASP A 85 15.88 2.87 24.97
CA ASP A 85 17.15 3.13 25.68
C ASP A 85 18.38 3.24 24.76
N GLY A 86 18.19 3.02 23.44
CA GLY A 86 19.24 3.06 22.43
C GLY A 86 19.89 1.72 22.14
N THR A 87 19.45 0.63 22.80
CA THR A 87 19.96 -0.72 22.50
C THR A 87 19.55 -1.13 21.07
N PRO A 88 20.50 -1.39 20.15
CA PRO A 88 20.18 -1.76 18.78
C PRO A 88 19.62 -3.17 18.73
N ALA A 89 18.50 -3.35 17.99
CA ALA A 89 17.87 -4.64 17.73
C ALA A 89 18.16 -5.14 16.31
N TYR A 90 18.19 -4.24 15.32
CA TYR A 90 18.42 -4.60 13.92
C TYR A 90 19.02 -3.44 13.14
N ARG A 91 19.81 -3.77 12.11
CA ARG A 91 20.36 -2.81 11.15
C ARG A 91 20.31 -3.40 9.74
N ALA A 92 19.81 -2.61 8.78
CA ALA A 92 19.83 -2.93 7.37
C ALA A 92 20.59 -1.85 6.59
N GLU A 93 21.60 -2.27 5.83
CA GLU A 93 22.37 -1.38 4.94
C GLU A 93 21.62 -1.15 3.62
N ALA A 94 21.92 -0.05 2.94
CA ALA A 94 21.29 0.35 1.69
C ALA A 94 19.74 0.31 1.76
N ALA A 95 19.16 0.68 2.91
CA ALA A 95 17.75 0.50 3.21
C ALA A 95 17.07 1.80 3.66
N SER A 96 15.78 1.92 3.38
CA SER A 96 14.86 2.92 3.96
C SER A 96 13.69 2.24 4.63
N ALA A 97 13.19 2.83 5.72
CA ALA A 97 12.04 2.34 6.43
C ALA A 97 10.81 3.20 6.15
N TYR A 98 9.68 2.53 5.94
CA TYR A 98 8.39 3.18 5.70
C TYR A 98 7.33 2.59 6.61
N ARG A 99 6.55 3.48 7.23
CA ARG A 99 5.37 3.06 7.99
C ARG A 99 4.33 2.46 7.04
N LEU A 100 3.66 1.42 7.50
CA LEU A 100 2.48 0.89 6.80
C LEU A 100 1.34 1.93 6.88
N PHE A 101 0.76 2.29 5.74
CA PHE A 101 -0.29 3.31 5.68
C PHE A 101 -1.67 2.76 6.03
N TYR A 102 -1.91 1.47 5.78
CA TYR A 102 -3.19 0.83 6.04
C TYR A 102 -3.06 -0.14 7.20
N ASP A 103 -4.09 -0.18 8.03
CA ASP A 103 -4.22 -1.07 9.18
C ASP A 103 -3.04 -1.03 10.19
N SER A 104 -2.54 0.20 10.39
CA SER A 104 -1.38 0.44 11.27
C SER A 104 -1.61 0.03 12.73
N ASP A 105 -2.86 -0.16 13.15
CA ASP A 105 -3.18 -0.58 14.51
C ASP A 105 -3.09 -2.10 14.65
N THR A 106 -3.48 -2.87 13.63
CA THR A 106 -3.39 -4.34 13.60
C THR A 106 -1.96 -4.83 13.37
N LEU A 107 -1.20 -4.11 12.53
CA LEU A 107 0.19 -4.42 12.18
C LEU A 107 1.18 -3.41 12.80
N SER A 108 0.94 -2.97 14.02
CA SER A 108 1.74 -1.95 14.71
C SER A 108 3.22 -2.30 14.86
N ASP A 109 3.54 -3.59 14.91
CA ASP A 109 4.90 -4.11 15.07
C ASP A 109 5.64 -4.35 13.74
N TRP A 110 5.00 -4.02 12.62
CA TRP A 110 5.55 -4.25 11.29
C TRP A 110 5.94 -2.94 10.60
N VAL A 111 7.06 -2.99 9.89
CA VAL A 111 7.56 -1.89 9.08
C VAL A 111 7.96 -2.40 7.70
N LYS A 112 7.68 -1.60 6.67
CA LYS A 112 8.18 -1.86 5.33
C LYS A 112 9.61 -1.34 5.21
N LEU A 113 10.50 -2.17 4.70
CA LEU A 113 11.86 -1.80 4.32
C LEU A 113 12.00 -1.89 2.80
N ASP A 114 12.55 -0.84 2.18
CA ASP A 114 13.03 -0.87 0.80
C ASP A 114 14.54 -1.02 0.83
N VAL A 115 15.05 -2.18 0.44
CA VAL A 115 16.48 -2.53 0.47
C VAL A 115 17.02 -2.53 -0.96
N ALA A 116 18.02 -1.71 -1.25
CA ALA A 116 18.65 -1.68 -2.56
C ALA A 116 19.45 -2.96 -2.80
N THR A 117 19.19 -3.62 -3.92
CA THR A 117 19.84 -4.88 -4.34
C THR A 117 20.79 -4.68 -5.53
N GLY A 118 20.81 -3.47 -6.11
CA GLY A 118 21.63 -3.08 -7.24
C GLY A 118 21.49 -1.58 -7.52
N GLU A 119 22.00 -1.12 -8.63
CA GLU A 119 22.00 0.31 -8.97
C GLU A 119 20.56 0.89 -9.15
N GLU A 120 19.62 0.06 -9.62
CA GLU A 120 18.24 0.51 -9.91
C GLU A 120 17.17 -0.43 -9.34
N THR A 121 17.53 -1.43 -8.53
CA THR A 121 16.60 -2.42 -8.01
C THR A 121 16.49 -2.38 -6.51
N THR A 122 15.27 -2.50 -5.99
CA THR A 122 14.98 -2.58 -4.57
C THR A 122 14.11 -3.77 -4.25
N ASP A 123 14.46 -4.52 -3.21
CA ASP A 123 13.59 -5.50 -2.60
C ASP A 123 12.72 -4.84 -1.53
N GLN A 124 11.44 -5.16 -1.56
CA GLN A 124 10.51 -4.73 -0.52
C GLN A 124 10.36 -5.85 0.52
N ILE A 125 10.67 -5.50 1.76
CA ILE A 125 10.64 -6.43 2.89
C ILE A 125 9.64 -5.93 3.92
N LEU A 126 8.76 -6.82 4.38
CA LEU A 126 7.96 -6.59 5.57
C LEU A 126 8.73 -7.16 6.77
N TYR A 127 9.11 -6.31 7.72
CA TYR A 127 9.93 -6.66 8.89
C TYR A 127 9.12 -6.47 10.18
N ASN A 128 9.10 -7.51 11.02
CA ASN A 128 8.51 -7.43 12.36
C ASN A 128 9.57 -6.99 13.38
N THR A 129 9.34 -5.85 14.01
CA THR A 129 10.29 -5.26 14.97
C THR A 129 10.38 -6.01 16.28
N GLN A 130 9.38 -6.81 16.66
CA GLN A 130 9.35 -7.59 17.90
C GLN A 130 10.02 -8.95 17.76
N THR A 131 9.69 -9.66 16.67
CA THR A 131 10.15 -11.05 16.47
C THR A 131 11.40 -11.14 15.61
N GLY A 132 11.69 -10.11 14.78
CA GLY A 132 12.75 -10.13 13.79
C GLY A 132 12.41 -10.91 12.52
N GLU A 133 11.15 -11.36 12.37
CA GLU A 133 10.68 -12.02 11.16
C GLU A 133 10.75 -11.11 9.95
N GLN A 134 11.06 -11.67 8.79
CA GLN A 134 11.19 -10.95 7.52
C GLN A 134 10.47 -11.70 6.40
N TYR A 135 9.70 -10.96 5.61
CA TYR A 135 9.03 -11.46 4.40
C TYR A 135 9.45 -10.61 3.21
N THR A 136 10.14 -11.22 2.27
CA THR A 136 10.57 -10.57 1.00
C THR A 136 9.45 -10.57 -0.03
N GLY A 137 9.56 -9.68 -1.04
CA GLY A 137 8.55 -9.56 -2.08
C GLY A 137 7.26 -8.90 -1.60
N PHE A 138 7.31 -8.16 -0.48
CA PHE A 138 6.16 -7.43 0.05
C PHE A 138 5.62 -6.43 -0.98
N LEU A 139 4.30 -6.38 -1.14
CA LEU A 139 3.63 -5.45 -2.05
C LEU A 139 2.80 -4.42 -1.28
N GLN A 140 1.80 -4.88 -0.53
CA GLN A 140 0.91 -4.00 0.23
C GLN A 140 0.19 -4.73 1.36
N VAL A 141 -0.38 -3.94 2.28
CA VAL A 141 -1.30 -4.41 3.32
C VAL A 141 -2.75 -4.10 2.95
N TYR A 142 -3.64 -4.91 3.50
CA TYR A 142 -5.09 -4.75 3.37
C TYR A 142 -5.74 -4.70 4.76
N PRO A 143 -6.99 -4.23 4.85
CA PRO A 143 -7.75 -4.25 6.10
C PRO A 143 -7.79 -5.62 6.75
N GLY A 144 -7.77 -5.68 8.09
CA GLY A 144 -7.78 -6.90 8.87
C GLY A 144 -6.41 -7.56 9.03
N GLY A 145 -5.31 -6.83 8.74
CA GLY A 145 -3.95 -7.31 8.93
C GLY A 145 -3.48 -8.31 7.89
N LEU A 146 -4.06 -8.27 6.69
CA LEU A 146 -3.63 -9.08 5.56
C LEU A 146 -2.50 -8.38 4.80
N ALA A 147 -1.63 -9.15 4.15
CA ALA A 147 -0.60 -8.63 3.27
C ALA A 147 -0.40 -9.51 2.03
N SER A 148 -0.01 -8.87 0.92
CA SER A 148 0.35 -9.57 -0.31
C SER A 148 1.84 -9.52 -0.57
N PHE A 149 2.33 -10.60 -1.18
CA PHE A 149 3.73 -10.82 -1.50
C PHE A 149 3.88 -11.38 -2.91
N SER A 150 4.94 -10.97 -3.62
CA SER A 150 5.39 -11.67 -4.83
C SER A 150 6.29 -12.83 -4.44
N THR A 151 6.18 -13.93 -5.16
CA THR A 151 7.00 -15.13 -4.96
C THR A 151 8.06 -15.25 -6.05
N SER A 152 9.11 -16.02 -5.82
CA SER A 152 10.22 -16.18 -6.77
C SER A 152 9.82 -16.90 -8.08
N ASP A 153 8.68 -17.59 -8.10
CA ASP A 153 8.11 -18.23 -9.30
C ASP A 153 7.15 -17.31 -10.07
N GLY A 154 7.07 -16.04 -9.68
CA GLY A 154 6.26 -15.01 -10.36
C GLY A 154 4.79 -15.03 -10.01
N ARG A 155 4.41 -15.74 -8.96
CA ARG A 155 3.05 -15.73 -8.40
C ARG A 155 2.94 -14.73 -7.26
N TYR A 156 1.73 -14.62 -6.71
CA TYR A 156 1.40 -13.73 -5.61
C TYR A 156 0.73 -14.50 -4.49
N GLU A 157 1.07 -14.18 -3.26
CA GLU A 157 0.47 -14.75 -2.06
C GLU A 157 -0.30 -13.68 -1.28
N LEU A 158 -1.46 -14.04 -0.73
CA LEU A 158 -2.17 -13.28 0.29
C LEU A 158 -2.06 -14.03 1.62
N ARG A 159 -1.58 -13.35 2.65
CA ARG A 159 -1.34 -13.93 3.97
C ARG A 159 -2.05 -13.13 5.07
N ASP A 160 -2.51 -13.84 6.10
CA ASP A 160 -2.96 -13.24 7.35
C ASP A 160 -1.75 -13.04 8.28
N MET A 161 -1.32 -11.78 8.41
CA MET A 161 -0.16 -11.42 9.24
C MET A 161 -0.49 -11.30 10.73
N THR A 162 -1.76 -11.48 11.13
CA THR A 162 -2.20 -11.44 12.53
C THR A 162 -2.09 -12.79 13.21
N THR A 163 -2.08 -13.89 12.45
CA THR A 163 -1.92 -15.24 12.98
C THR A 163 -0.46 -15.55 13.31
N GLU A 164 -0.22 -16.47 14.25
CA GLU A 164 1.15 -16.85 14.67
C GLU A 164 1.96 -17.49 13.53
N ASP A 165 1.29 -18.27 12.69
CA ASP A 165 1.89 -18.98 11.54
C ASP A 165 1.91 -18.12 10.25
N ARG A 166 1.42 -16.89 10.30
CA ARG A 166 1.29 -16.00 9.11
C ARG A 166 0.59 -16.73 7.97
N GLY A 167 -0.59 -17.24 8.28
CA GLY A 167 -1.32 -18.21 7.47
C GLY A 167 -1.53 -17.78 6.01
N LEU A 168 -1.15 -18.65 5.07
CA LEU A 168 -1.46 -18.44 3.66
C LEU A 168 -2.97 -18.57 3.44
N ILE A 169 -3.59 -17.51 2.91
CA ILE A 169 -5.02 -17.49 2.55
C ILE A 169 -5.21 -18.04 1.14
N SER A 170 -4.46 -17.49 0.18
CA SER A 170 -4.56 -17.88 -1.23
C SER A 170 -3.32 -17.50 -2.03
N THR A 171 -3.17 -18.09 -3.20
CA THR A 171 -2.17 -17.76 -4.21
C THR A 171 -2.84 -17.36 -5.51
N PHE A 172 -2.25 -16.37 -6.21
CA PHE A 172 -2.77 -15.80 -7.45
C PHE A 172 -1.68 -15.79 -8.51
N ASP A 173 -2.09 -15.93 -9.78
CA ASP A 173 -1.19 -15.75 -10.92
C ASP A 173 -1.01 -14.26 -11.27
N GLU A 174 -1.95 -13.41 -10.81
CA GLU A 174 -1.97 -11.97 -11.05
C GLU A 174 -1.91 -11.18 -9.73
N GLN A 175 -1.40 -9.95 -9.79
CA GLN A 175 -1.19 -9.12 -8.59
C GLN A 175 -2.51 -8.73 -7.92
N PRO A 176 -2.70 -9.04 -6.64
CA PRO A 176 -3.82 -8.51 -5.85
C PRO A 176 -3.78 -6.98 -5.77
N SER A 177 -4.89 -6.32 -6.07
CA SER A 177 -5.02 -4.86 -6.04
C SER A 177 -5.97 -4.37 -4.95
N GLN A 178 -7.05 -5.14 -4.69
CA GLN A 178 -8.02 -4.84 -3.63
C GLN A 178 -8.38 -6.12 -2.89
N TYR A 179 -8.66 -5.99 -1.61
CA TYR A 179 -9.22 -7.05 -0.77
C TYR A 179 -10.45 -6.53 -0.02
N PHE A 180 -11.45 -7.37 0.09
CA PHE A 180 -12.57 -7.23 1.02
C PHE A 180 -13.07 -8.63 1.40
N PRO A 181 -13.70 -8.83 2.57
CA PRO A 181 -14.00 -10.15 3.08
C PRO A 181 -14.69 -11.08 2.07
N GLY A 182 -14.04 -12.21 1.79
CA GLY A 182 -14.46 -13.21 0.82
C GLY A 182 -13.99 -13.00 -0.61
N TYR A 183 -13.38 -11.84 -0.94
CA TYR A 183 -13.04 -11.50 -2.32
C TYR A 183 -11.68 -10.82 -2.46
N VAL A 184 -11.05 -11.03 -3.61
CA VAL A 184 -9.85 -10.31 -4.06
C VAL A 184 -10.07 -9.80 -5.47
N VAL A 185 -9.69 -8.55 -5.73
CA VAL A 185 -9.56 -8.06 -7.11
C VAL A 185 -8.10 -8.17 -7.49
N THR A 186 -7.81 -8.81 -8.62
CA THR A 186 -6.48 -8.91 -9.19
C THR A 186 -6.36 -8.02 -10.42
N TRP A 187 -5.14 -7.58 -10.72
CA TRP A 187 -4.82 -6.80 -11.90
C TRP A 187 -4.04 -7.64 -12.91
N HIS A 188 -4.52 -7.69 -14.13
CA HIS A 188 -3.89 -8.39 -15.24
C HIS A 188 -3.17 -7.41 -16.19
N SER A 189 -1.87 -7.56 -16.36
CA SER A 189 -1.03 -6.66 -17.17
C SER A 189 -0.80 -7.11 -18.62
N GLY A 190 -1.34 -8.26 -19.06
CA GLY A 190 -1.19 -8.85 -20.39
C GLY A 190 -2.03 -8.20 -21.49
N GLU A 191 -2.09 -8.83 -22.67
CA GLU A 191 -3.02 -8.45 -23.75
C GLU A 191 -4.45 -8.57 -23.24
N GLY A 192 -5.17 -7.43 -23.17
CA GLY A 192 -6.51 -7.34 -22.58
C GLY A 192 -6.51 -6.81 -21.14
N HIS A 193 -5.61 -5.83 -20.84
CA HIS A 193 -5.55 -5.15 -19.53
C HIS A 193 -6.91 -5.08 -18.85
N GLY A 194 -7.01 -5.60 -17.64
CA GLY A 194 -8.27 -5.65 -16.92
C GLY A 194 -8.12 -6.11 -15.49
N TYR A 195 -9.25 -6.17 -14.84
CA TYR A 195 -9.36 -6.69 -13.49
C TYR A 195 -10.12 -8.02 -13.50
N GLU A 196 -9.85 -8.86 -12.50
CA GLU A 196 -10.65 -10.04 -12.18
C GLU A 196 -11.11 -9.97 -10.72
N LEU A 197 -12.35 -10.27 -10.47
CA LEU A 197 -12.85 -10.55 -9.13
C LEU A 197 -12.68 -12.03 -8.84
N TYR A 198 -11.93 -12.33 -7.81
CA TYR A 198 -11.70 -13.69 -7.32
C TYR A 198 -12.51 -13.93 -6.06
N ASP A 199 -13.37 -14.91 -6.06
CA ASP A 199 -14.14 -15.39 -4.91
C ASP A 199 -13.26 -16.39 -4.13
N LEU A 200 -12.89 -16.05 -2.89
CA LEU A 200 -11.99 -16.86 -2.07
C LEU A 200 -12.60 -18.18 -1.58
N GLU A 201 -13.93 -18.26 -1.47
CA GLU A 201 -14.63 -19.45 -1.01
C GLU A 201 -14.77 -20.47 -2.14
N THR A 202 -15.14 -20.03 -3.32
CA THR A 202 -15.46 -20.91 -4.45
C THR A 202 -14.30 -21.07 -5.44
N GLY A 203 -13.32 -20.18 -5.42
CA GLY A 203 -12.25 -20.08 -6.40
C GLY A 203 -12.72 -19.54 -7.77
N ALA A 204 -13.96 -19.05 -7.87
CA ALA A 204 -14.49 -18.53 -9.12
C ALA A 204 -13.85 -17.18 -9.47
N LYS A 205 -13.59 -16.98 -10.77
CA LYS A 205 -13.05 -15.74 -11.34
C LYS A 205 -14.09 -15.07 -12.22
N THR A 206 -14.28 -13.78 -12.04
CA THR A 206 -15.18 -12.96 -12.85
C THR A 206 -14.37 -11.83 -13.50
N PRO A 207 -14.23 -11.83 -14.83
CA PRO A 207 -13.55 -10.74 -15.53
C PRO A 207 -14.34 -9.44 -15.41
N LEU A 208 -13.61 -8.32 -15.16
CA LEU A 208 -14.19 -7.01 -14.92
C LEU A 208 -13.81 -6.03 -16.02
N TYR A 209 -14.73 -5.11 -16.32
CA TYR A 209 -14.46 -3.88 -17.06
C TYR A 209 -13.76 -2.85 -16.19
N ASP A 210 -14.24 -2.68 -14.96
CA ASP A 210 -13.76 -1.65 -14.07
C ASP A 210 -14.01 -2.02 -12.61
N VAL A 211 -13.22 -1.42 -11.73
CA VAL A 211 -13.35 -1.49 -10.28
C VAL A 211 -13.10 -0.11 -9.68
N ASP A 212 -13.94 0.29 -8.76
CA ASP A 212 -13.73 1.51 -7.99
C ASP A 212 -14.01 1.27 -6.51
N ALA A 213 -13.14 1.78 -5.66
CA ALA A 213 -13.16 1.54 -4.23
C ALA A 213 -13.16 2.86 -3.46
N THR A 214 -14.05 2.94 -2.47
CA THR A 214 -14.04 3.98 -1.43
C THR A 214 -13.53 3.38 -0.12
N ASP A 215 -13.53 4.17 0.95
CA ASP A 215 -13.17 3.67 2.29
C ASP A 215 -14.06 2.51 2.74
N ASN A 216 -15.35 2.52 2.38
CA ASN A 216 -16.36 1.62 2.91
C ASN A 216 -16.88 0.57 1.93
N THR A 217 -16.72 0.78 0.63
CA THR A 217 -17.31 -0.09 -0.40
C THR A 217 -16.37 -0.34 -1.58
N VAL A 218 -16.57 -1.47 -2.27
CA VAL A 218 -15.97 -1.78 -3.56
C VAL A 218 -17.08 -2.01 -4.57
N ALA A 219 -17.06 -1.27 -5.67
CA ALA A 219 -17.92 -1.47 -6.82
C ALA A 219 -17.13 -2.21 -7.91
N VAL A 220 -17.76 -3.20 -8.53
CA VAL A 220 -17.19 -3.96 -9.65
C VAL A 220 -18.19 -4.00 -10.78
N TYR A 221 -17.71 -3.78 -12.00
CA TYR A 221 -18.50 -3.88 -13.22
C TYR A 221 -17.89 -4.96 -14.12
N ALA A 222 -18.63 -6.05 -14.30
CA ALA A 222 -18.12 -7.24 -15.00
C ALA A 222 -18.41 -7.21 -16.50
N LEU A 223 -17.66 -8.01 -17.26
CA LEU A 223 -17.80 -8.11 -18.72
C LEU A 223 -19.15 -8.71 -19.15
N ASP A 224 -19.83 -9.42 -18.26
CA ASP A 224 -21.19 -9.96 -18.50
C ASP A 224 -22.30 -8.91 -18.29
N GLY A 225 -21.93 -7.67 -17.95
CA GLY A 225 -22.85 -6.57 -17.66
C GLY A 225 -23.31 -6.53 -16.20
N SER A 226 -22.88 -7.43 -15.33
CA SER A 226 -23.24 -7.36 -13.91
C SER A 226 -22.49 -6.21 -13.20
N LEU A 227 -23.24 -5.43 -12.43
CA LEU A 227 -22.75 -4.36 -11.57
C LEU A 227 -23.04 -4.75 -10.12
N ARG A 228 -21.99 -4.88 -9.32
CA ARG A 228 -22.09 -5.26 -7.92
C ARG A 228 -21.34 -4.28 -7.03
N VAL A 229 -21.91 -4.00 -5.85
CA VAL A 229 -21.26 -3.21 -4.81
C VAL A 229 -21.20 -4.02 -3.54
N TYR A 230 -20.02 -4.11 -2.95
CA TYR A 230 -19.76 -4.85 -1.73
C TYR A 230 -19.35 -3.90 -0.60
N SER A 231 -19.73 -4.24 0.63
CA SER A 231 -19.18 -3.60 1.84
C SER A 231 -17.77 -4.10 2.08
N LYS A 232 -16.83 -3.19 2.32
CA LYS A 232 -15.46 -3.54 2.73
C LYS A 232 -15.36 -4.14 4.13
N ASP A 233 -16.30 -3.82 5.00
CA ASP A 233 -16.26 -4.29 6.40
C ASP A 233 -16.56 -5.79 6.53
N ASN A 234 -17.46 -6.31 5.69
CA ASN A 234 -17.98 -7.67 5.87
C ASN A 234 -18.24 -8.43 4.57
N GLY A 235 -17.84 -7.90 3.41
CA GLY A 235 -18.05 -8.52 2.10
C GLY A 235 -19.51 -8.60 1.65
N LYS A 236 -20.46 -8.03 2.41
CA LYS A 236 -21.88 -8.09 2.09
C LYS A 236 -22.18 -7.38 0.78
N LEU A 237 -22.90 -8.08 -0.11
CA LEU A 237 -23.43 -7.52 -1.34
C LEU A 237 -24.50 -6.47 -1.01
N LEU A 238 -24.29 -5.24 -1.42
CA LEU A 238 -25.19 -4.09 -1.21
C LEU A 238 -26.05 -3.82 -2.44
N THR A 239 -25.47 -4.01 -3.63
CA THR A 239 -26.12 -3.84 -4.92
C THR A 239 -25.75 -5.00 -5.82
N ASP A 240 -26.74 -5.60 -6.49
CA ASP A 240 -26.57 -6.59 -7.55
C ASP A 240 -27.58 -6.27 -8.64
N THR A 241 -27.09 -5.81 -9.77
CA THR A 241 -27.93 -5.40 -10.91
C THR A 241 -27.22 -5.65 -12.23
N THR A 242 -27.95 -5.60 -13.32
CA THR A 242 -27.39 -5.68 -14.67
C THR A 242 -27.49 -4.33 -15.33
N VAL A 243 -26.37 -3.89 -15.89
CA VAL A 243 -26.29 -2.71 -16.74
C VAL A 243 -26.70 -3.15 -18.15
N GLU A 244 -27.59 -2.39 -18.80
CA GLU A 244 -27.90 -2.63 -20.20
C GLU A 244 -26.62 -2.59 -21.03
N PRO A 245 -26.47 -3.49 -22.03
CA PRO A 245 -25.27 -3.59 -22.83
C PRO A 245 -24.87 -2.22 -23.39
N VAL A 246 -23.64 -1.83 -23.16
CA VAL A 246 -23.05 -0.67 -23.81
C VAL A 246 -22.62 -1.12 -25.20
N GLU A 247 -22.97 -0.37 -26.24
CA GLU A 247 -22.55 -0.68 -27.61
C GLU A 247 -21.02 -0.83 -27.68
N HIS A 248 -20.51 -1.72 -28.51
CA HIS A 248 -19.11 -2.20 -28.57
C HIS A 248 -18.00 -1.16 -28.69
N GLN A 249 -18.33 0.13 -28.72
CA GLN A 249 -17.40 1.23 -28.91
C GLN A 249 -17.43 2.26 -27.76
N GLN A 250 -18.18 2.03 -26.69
CA GLN A 250 -18.27 2.97 -25.58
C GLN A 250 -17.33 2.57 -24.45
N ARG A 251 -16.52 3.51 -24.01
CA ARG A 251 -15.76 3.40 -22.78
C ARG A 251 -16.71 3.64 -21.60
N VAL A 252 -16.61 2.81 -20.57
CA VAL A 252 -17.34 3.02 -19.32
C VAL A 252 -16.35 3.52 -18.27
N ARG A 253 -16.72 4.58 -17.58
CA ARG A 253 -16.04 5.05 -16.39
C ARG A 253 -16.98 4.92 -15.22
N MET A 254 -16.53 4.24 -14.18
CA MET A 254 -17.31 3.98 -12.97
C MET A 254 -16.86 4.92 -11.84
N SER A 255 -17.82 5.40 -11.04
CA SER A 255 -17.56 6.13 -9.81
C SER A 255 -18.45 5.61 -8.69
N ASN A 256 -17.82 5.01 -7.69
CA ASN A 256 -18.47 4.45 -6.51
C ASN A 256 -18.84 5.56 -5.52
N CYS A 257 -20.11 5.64 -5.14
CA CYS A 257 -20.62 6.68 -4.23
C CYS A 257 -20.51 6.30 -2.74
N GLY A 258 -19.95 5.13 -2.40
CA GLY A 258 -19.69 4.72 -1.01
C GLY A 258 -20.86 4.14 -0.22
N THR A 259 -22.07 4.12 -0.78
CA THR A 259 -23.31 3.73 -0.07
C THR A 259 -24.16 2.70 -0.84
N GLY A 260 -23.53 1.91 -1.72
CA GLY A 260 -24.24 0.98 -2.60
C GLY A 260 -24.75 1.64 -3.88
N TYR A 261 -24.43 2.89 -4.15
CA TYR A 261 -24.75 3.58 -5.40
C TYR A 261 -23.51 3.76 -6.26
N VAL A 262 -23.71 3.71 -7.58
CA VAL A 262 -22.64 3.83 -8.57
C VAL A 262 -23.08 4.70 -9.73
N TRP A 263 -22.27 5.68 -10.09
CA TRP A 263 -22.37 6.40 -11.34
C TRP A 263 -21.59 5.68 -12.43
N LEU A 264 -22.22 5.49 -13.59
CA LEU A 264 -21.57 5.04 -14.81
C LEU A 264 -21.62 6.18 -15.84
N GLU A 265 -20.46 6.59 -16.30
CA GLU A 265 -20.30 7.50 -17.43
C GLU A 265 -20.02 6.68 -18.69
N LEU A 266 -20.89 6.78 -19.68
CA LEU A 266 -20.71 6.16 -20.98
C LEU A 266 -20.00 7.18 -21.89
N GLN A 267 -18.84 6.82 -22.42
CA GLN A 267 -18.02 7.70 -23.25
C GLN A 267 -17.84 7.12 -24.64
N ASP A 268 -17.93 7.99 -25.64
CA ASP A 268 -17.52 7.66 -27.02
C ASP A 268 -16.00 7.45 -27.07
N ASN A 269 -15.55 6.30 -27.59
CA ASN A 269 -14.14 5.96 -27.65
C ASN A 269 -13.33 6.86 -28.61
N ASP A 270 -13.97 7.41 -29.62
CA ASP A 270 -13.28 8.22 -30.65
C ASP A 270 -13.14 9.69 -30.23
N ARG A 271 -14.08 10.18 -29.42
CA ARG A 271 -14.15 11.58 -29.04
C ARG A 271 -13.88 11.87 -27.57
N TYR A 272 -13.84 10.81 -26.73
CA TYR A 272 -13.75 10.93 -25.26
C TYR A 272 -14.86 11.81 -24.64
N GLU A 273 -15.99 11.96 -25.33
CA GLU A 273 -17.14 12.70 -24.85
C GLU A 273 -18.09 11.79 -24.08
N THR A 274 -18.57 12.26 -22.92
CA THR A 274 -19.60 11.53 -22.17
C THR A 274 -20.92 11.61 -22.96
N THR A 275 -21.43 10.44 -23.35
CA THR A 275 -22.69 10.32 -24.13
C THR A 275 -23.90 10.11 -23.23
N ALA A 276 -23.73 9.49 -22.07
CA ALA A 276 -24.76 9.31 -21.06
C ALA A 276 -24.14 9.11 -19.67
N THR A 277 -24.90 9.44 -18.63
CA THR A 277 -24.53 9.21 -17.24
C THR A 277 -25.69 8.51 -16.55
N ARG A 278 -25.44 7.35 -15.93
CA ARG A 278 -26.46 6.56 -15.27
C ARG A 278 -26.12 6.33 -13.80
N LEU A 279 -27.13 6.47 -12.94
CA LEU A 279 -27.00 6.13 -11.52
C LEU A 279 -27.68 4.80 -11.25
N TYR A 280 -26.92 3.87 -10.69
CA TYR A 280 -27.43 2.58 -10.21
C TYR A 280 -27.41 2.52 -8.69
N GLY A 281 -28.32 1.81 -8.10
CA GLY A 281 -28.44 1.56 -6.66
C GLY A 281 -28.94 0.15 -6.37
N PRO A 282 -29.24 -0.17 -5.08
CA PRO A 282 -29.62 -1.51 -4.64
C PRO A 282 -30.83 -2.13 -5.37
N GLN A 283 -31.67 -1.30 -6.03
CA GLN A 283 -32.85 -1.73 -6.77
C GLN A 283 -32.69 -1.58 -8.29
N GLY A 284 -31.49 -1.38 -8.78
CA GLY A 284 -31.19 -1.21 -10.21
C GLY A 284 -31.02 0.26 -10.64
N LEU A 285 -31.38 0.58 -11.88
CA LEU A 285 -31.26 1.94 -12.46
C LEU A 285 -32.14 2.92 -11.69
N VAL A 286 -31.52 3.98 -11.17
CA VAL A 286 -32.20 5.05 -10.41
C VAL A 286 -32.47 6.25 -11.31
N SER A 287 -31.51 6.61 -12.18
CA SER A 287 -31.57 7.77 -13.07
C SER A 287 -30.71 7.54 -14.30
N ASP A 288 -31.21 8.03 -15.41
CA ASP A 288 -30.52 8.12 -16.72
C ASP A 288 -30.09 9.56 -16.97
#